data_081ce378660898f324f154311433469c
#
_entry.id   081ce378660898f324f154311433469c
#
_cell.length_a   1.000
_cell.length_b   1.000
_cell.length_c   1.000
_cell.angle_alpha   90.00
_cell.angle_beta   90.00
_cell.angle_gamma   90.00
#
_symmetry.space_group_name_H-M   'P 1'
#
loop_
_entity.id
_entity.type
_entity.pdbx_description
1 polymer ?
#
loop_
_entity_poly.entity_id
_entity_poly.type
_entity_poly.pdbx_seq_one_letter_code
_entity_poly.pdbx_strand_id
1 'polypeptide(L)'
;MRLAAAAASMLLAACAARAPALPAPTQSTAVQPTAAMEANRRGEASLRRGELDSAVLHYREALRLSLAVEDANGIAANAVNLSIVYQRQGKHEEARASLAPLLERATVALTARARAQAALRRAVLDLEQRRSVSAAEWAERAAAWCGEPCALAAAIQNVKGQLALEAGRLDEAAAAAKSALAASRAAGEPAEIANAQRLLGMAALAAGDGAAALDALREALGIDREIGIPRRIYLDLVGLGRASALRGEREAARGYYARARAVSEAGRDAAGAAEARALIDALGSTAGSR
;
A
#
# COMPACT_ATOMS: atom_id res chain seq x y z
N MET A 1 -19.59 30.04 -99.95
CA MET A 1 -19.03 28.73 -99.75
C MET A 1 -18.88 28.55 -98.21
N ARG A 2 -19.73 27.73 -97.64
CA ARG A 2 -19.88 27.53 -96.21
C ARG A 2 -19.32 26.14 -95.87
N LEU A 3 -18.29 26.04 -95.05
CA LEU A 3 -17.82 24.79 -94.51
C LEU A 3 -18.25 24.67 -93.07
N ALA A 4 -19.04 23.65 -92.79
CA ALA A 4 -19.52 23.32 -91.49
C ALA A 4 -18.44 22.53 -90.73
N ALA A 5 -18.08 22.95 -89.52
CA ALA A 5 -17.24 22.23 -88.62
C ALA A 5 -18.11 21.43 -87.63
N ALA A 6 -17.98 20.11 -87.69
CA ALA A 6 -18.62 19.20 -86.74
C ALA A 6 -17.78 19.10 -85.44
N ALA A 7 -18.42 19.44 -84.33
CA ALA A 7 -17.79 19.27 -82.98
C ALA A 7 -18.13 17.87 -82.45
N ALA A 8 -17.11 17.04 -82.24
CA ALA A 8 -17.24 15.76 -81.58
C ALA A 8 -17.11 15.94 -80.04
N SER A 9 -18.22 15.75 -79.37
CA SER A 9 -18.22 15.74 -77.88
C SER A 9 -17.76 14.39 -77.38
N MET A 10 -16.51 14.32 -76.79
CA MET A 10 -16.06 13.17 -76.02
C MET A 10 -16.66 13.24 -74.64
N LEU A 11 -17.49 12.31 -74.30
CA LEU A 11 -17.94 12.03 -72.91
C LEU A 11 -16.83 11.29 -72.16
N LEU A 12 -16.14 11.98 -71.25
CA LEU A 12 -15.25 11.38 -70.28
C LEU A 12 -16.12 10.81 -69.18
N ALA A 13 -16.30 9.49 -69.17
CA ALA A 13 -16.83 8.76 -68.02
C ALA A 13 -15.76 8.70 -66.93
N ALA A 14 -15.89 9.55 -65.90
CA ALA A 14 -15.08 9.48 -64.69
C ALA A 14 -15.50 8.27 -63.87
N CYS A 15 -14.71 7.19 -63.91
CA CYS A 15 -14.77 6.10 -62.91
C CYS A 15 -14.31 6.65 -61.56
N ALA A 16 -15.25 7.09 -60.71
CA ALA A 16 -14.96 7.34 -59.30
C ALA A 16 -14.74 6.00 -58.60
N ALA A 17 -13.48 5.60 -58.49
CA ALA A 17 -13.09 4.49 -57.62
C ALA A 17 -13.41 4.89 -56.18
N ARG A 18 -14.46 4.26 -55.64
CA ARG A 18 -14.86 4.41 -54.24
C ARG A 18 -13.77 3.77 -53.39
N ALA A 19 -12.98 4.56 -52.65
CA ALA A 19 -12.01 4.05 -51.69
C ALA A 19 -12.74 3.13 -50.69
N PRO A 20 -12.15 1.96 -50.36
CA PRO A 20 -12.75 1.11 -49.34
C PRO A 20 -12.82 1.88 -48.03
N ALA A 21 -14.03 1.92 -47.42
CA ALA A 21 -14.26 2.55 -46.14
C ALA A 21 -13.32 1.83 -45.12
N LEU A 22 -12.54 2.63 -44.41
CA LEU A 22 -11.76 2.12 -43.27
C LEU A 22 -12.75 1.42 -42.33
N PRO A 23 -12.44 0.21 -41.83
CA PRO A 23 -13.26 -0.46 -40.85
C PRO A 23 -13.45 0.49 -39.67
N ALA A 24 -14.70 0.64 -39.22
CA ALA A 24 -15.01 1.41 -38.02
C ALA A 24 -14.13 0.92 -36.87
N PRO A 25 -13.63 1.81 -35.99
CA PRO A 25 -12.86 1.39 -34.85
C PRO A 25 -13.67 0.33 -34.11
N THR A 26 -13.11 -0.87 -34.04
CA THR A 26 -13.69 -1.96 -33.26
C THR A 26 -13.87 -1.41 -31.84
N GLN A 27 -15.13 -1.32 -31.40
CA GLN A 27 -15.46 -0.99 -30.03
C GLN A 27 -14.62 -1.93 -29.17
N SER A 28 -13.78 -1.36 -28.30
CA SER A 28 -13.04 -2.12 -27.33
C SER A 28 -14.05 -2.98 -26.59
N THR A 29 -14.09 -4.26 -26.89
CA THR A 29 -14.91 -5.21 -26.15
C THR A 29 -14.40 -5.16 -24.73
N ALA A 30 -15.16 -4.57 -23.82
CA ALA A 30 -14.86 -4.59 -22.40
C ALA A 30 -14.62 -6.06 -22.03
N VAL A 31 -13.37 -6.39 -21.68
CA VAL A 31 -12.99 -7.74 -21.28
C VAL A 31 -13.89 -8.12 -20.12
N GLN A 32 -14.77 -9.11 -20.32
CA GLN A 32 -15.64 -9.57 -19.25
C GLN A 32 -14.77 -10.10 -18.11
N PRO A 33 -15.04 -9.69 -16.87
CA PRO A 33 -14.23 -10.12 -15.74
C PRO A 33 -14.30 -11.64 -15.61
N THR A 34 -13.15 -12.27 -15.44
CA THR A 34 -13.08 -13.71 -15.18
C THR A 34 -13.71 -14.03 -13.81
N ALA A 35 -14.14 -15.27 -13.60
CA ALA A 35 -14.66 -15.73 -12.30
C ALA A 35 -13.66 -15.48 -11.15
N ALA A 36 -12.35 -15.58 -11.41
CA ALA A 36 -11.31 -15.25 -10.47
C ALA A 36 -11.32 -13.75 -10.08
N MET A 37 -11.45 -12.86 -11.06
CA MET A 37 -11.54 -11.42 -10.82
C MET A 37 -12.81 -11.04 -10.06
N GLU A 38 -13.91 -11.72 -10.31
CA GLU A 38 -15.16 -11.48 -9.58
C GLU A 38 -15.07 -11.93 -8.12
N ALA A 39 -14.46 -13.11 -7.88
CA ALA A 39 -14.21 -13.60 -6.54
C ALA A 39 -13.26 -12.65 -5.77
N ASN A 40 -12.20 -12.15 -6.42
CA ASN A 40 -11.30 -11.14 -5.85
C ASN A 40 -12.07 -9.88 -5.45
N ARG A 41 -12.90 -9.32 -6.34
CA ARG A 41 -13.71 -8.12 -6.03
C ARG A 41 -14.67 -8.34 -4.85
N ARG A 42 -15.27 -9.53 -4.74
CA ARG A 42 -16.09 -9.88 -3.55
C ARG A 42 -15.24 -9.91 -2.28
N GLY A 43 -14.02 -10.45 -2.36
CA GLY A 43 -13.05 -10.44 -1.26
C GLY A 43 -12.72 -9.02 -0.80
N GLU A 44 -12.41 -8.13 -1.73
CA GLU A 44 -12.15 -6.72 -1.46
C GLU A 44 -13.35 -6.01 -0.83
N ALA A 45 -14.55 -6.26 -1.32
CA ALA A 45 -15.77 -5.68 -0.76
C ALA A 45 -16.00 -6.16 0.68
N SER A 46 -15.82 -7.47 0.96
CA SER A 46 -15.93 -8.02 2.31
C SER A 46 -14.87 -7.45 3.25
N LEU A 47 -13.62 -7.30 2.76
CA LEU A 47 -12.53 -6.72 3.54
C LEU A 47 -12.80 -5.24 3.92
N ARG A 48 -13.36 -4.45 3.00
CA ARG A 48 -13.76 -3.06 3.28
C ARG A 48 -14.86 -2.96 4.33
N ARG A 49 -15.80 -3.93 4.36
CA ARG A 49 -16.87 -4.00 5.37
C ARG A 49 -16.40 -4.59 6.70
N GLY A 50 -15.14 -5.06 6.80
CA GLY A 50 -14.61 -5.74 7.98
C GLY A 50 -15.11 -7.18 8.16
N GLU A 51 -15.72 -7.78 7.13
CA GLU A 51 -16.22 -9.16 7.12
C GLU A 51 -15.07 -10.12 6.79
N LEU A 52 -14.14 -10.28 7.76
CA LEU A 52 -12.87 -10.95 7.50
C LEU A 52 -13.01 -12.41 7.08
N ASP A 53 -13.94 -13.17 7.66
CA ASP A 53 -14.16 -14.56 7.29
C ASP A 53 -14.69 -14.69 5.86
N SER A 54 -15.63 -13.83 5.47
CA SER A 54 -16.13 -13.78 4.09
C SER A 54 -15.01 -13.39 3.11
N ALA A 55 -14.14 -12.44 3.48
CA ALA A 55 -13.00 -12.06 2.67
C ALA A 55 -12.04 -13.24 2.44
N VAL A 56 -11.75 -14.05 3.47
CA VAL A 56 -10.93 -15.26 3.34
C VAL A 56 -11.56 -16.23 2.35
N LEU A 57 -12.86 -16.50 2.45
CA LEU A 57 -13.57 -17.42 1.54
C LEU A 57 -13.46 -16.95 0.08
N HIS A 58 -13.72 -15.67 -0.16
CA HIS A 58 -13.66 -15.11 -1.51
C HIS A 58 -12.25 -15.08 -2.10
N TYR A 59 -11.23 -14.70 -1.32
CA TYR A 59 -9.85 -14.70 -1.82
C TYR A 59 -9.29 -16.11 -2.01
N ARG A 60 -9.69 -17.10 -1.19
CA ARG A 60 -9.35 -18.51 -1.42
C ARG A 60 -9.94 -19.03 -2.73
N GLU A 61 -11.21 -18.68 -3.01
CA GLU A 61 -11.85 -19.05 -4.27
C GLU A 61 -11.17 -18.35 -5.46
N ALA A 62 -10.85 -17.06 -5.34
CA ALA A 62 -10.11 -16.35 -6.37
C ALA A 62 -8.73 -16.96 -6.64
N LEU A 63 -8.01 -17.35 -5.58
CA LEU A 63 -6.72 -18.02 -5.68
C LEU A 63 -6.85 -19.39 -6.38
N ARG A 64 -7.84 -20.20 -5.99
CA ARG A 64 -8.11 -21.50 -6.59
C ARG A 64 -8.40 -21.37 -8.09
N LEU A 65 -9.23 -20.40 -8.48
CA LEU A 65 -9.56 -20.12 -9.88
C LEU A 65 -8.34 -19.63 -10.67
N SER A 66 -7.51 -18.77 -10.08
CA SER A 66 -6.26 -18.31 -10.70
C SER A 66 -5.26 -19.44 -10.90
N LEU A 67 -5.15 -20.36 -9.93
CA LEU A 67 -4.32 -21.56 -10.04
C LEU A 67 -4.80 -22.50 -11.16
N ALA A 68 -6.13 -22.66 -11.33
CA ALA A 68 -6.70 -23.54 -12.34
C ALA A 68 -6.39 -23.11 -13.80
N VAL A 69 -6.04 -21.83 -14.00
CA VAL A 69 -5.69 -21.25 -15.31
C VAL A 69 -4.26 -20.74 -15.37
N GLU A 70 -3.45 -21.06 -14.36
CA GLU A 70 -2.04 -20.62 -14.24
C GLU A 70 -1.85 -19.11 -14.38
N ASP A 71 -2.83 -18.31 -13.92
CA ASP A 71 -2.73 -16.85 -13.88
C ASP A 71 -1.78 -16.41 -12.76
N ALA A 72 -0.51 -16.23 -13.12
CA ALA A 72 0.56 -15.85 -12.20
C ALA A 72 0.26 -14.54 -11.43
N ASN A 73 -0.38 -13.56 -12.09
CA ASN A 73 -0.72 -12.28 -11.45
C ASN A 73 -1.89 -12.44 -10.47
N GLY A 74 -2.92 -13.18 -10.86
CA GLY A 74 -4.05 -13.50 -9.98
C GLY A 74 -3.62 -14.32 -8.77
N ILE A 75 -2.74 -15.31 -8.94
CA ILE A 75 -2.16 -16.12 -7.86
C ILE A 75 -1.45 -15.20 -6.86
N ALA A 76 -0.55 -14.33 -7.34
CA ALA A 76 0.21 -13.43 -6.49
C ALA A 76 -0.70 -12.44 -5.74
N ALA A 77 -1.62 -11.78 -6.45
CA ALA A 77 -2.54 -10.81 -5.84
C ALA A 77 -3.41 -11.45 -4.75
N ASN A 78 -4.00 -12.62 -5.04
CA ASN A 78 -4.89 -13.29 -4.09
C ASN A 78 -4.15 -13.86 -2.87
N ALA A 79 -2.92 -14.36 -3.04
CA ALA A 79 -2.08 -14.80 -1.93
C ALA A 79 -1.68 -13.63 -1.00
N VAL A 80 -1.30 -12.48 -1.58
CA VAL A 80 -1.02 -11.25 -0.82
C VAL A 80 -2.27 -10.77 -0.08
N ASN A 81 -3.43 -10.75 -0.75
CA ASN A 81 -4.70 -10.34 -0.13
C ASN A 81 -5.10 -11.26 1.02
N LEU A 82 -4.95 -12.59 0.87
CA LEU A 82 -5.15 -13.56 1.95
C LEU A 82 -4.24 -13.26 3.14
N SER A 83 -2.97 -12.95 2.88
CA SER A 83 -2.02 -12.59 3.95
C SER A 83 -2.47 -11.36 4.75
N ILE A 84 -3.07 -10.37 4.07
CA ILE A 84 -3.60 -9.16 4.70
C ILE A 84 -4.81 -9.50 5.58
N VAL A 85 -5.72 -10.33 5.09
CA VAL A 85 -6.91 -10.72 5.86
C VAL A 85 -6.54 -11.54 7.08
N TYR A 86 -5.65 -12.53 6.94
CA TYR A 86 -5.16 -13.33 8.06
C TYR A 86 -4.44 -12.50 9.11
N GLN A 87 -3.61 -11.53 8.68
CA GLN A 87 -2.98 -10.58 9.60
C GLN A 87 -4.03 -9.80 10.41
N ARG A 88 -5.09 -9.29 9.76
CA ARG A 88 -6.19 -8.59 10.45
C ARG A 88 -6.96 -9.48 11.41
N GLN A 89 -7.00 -10.79 11.18
CA GLN A 89 -7.57 -11.78 12.11
C GLN A 89 -6.61 -12.17 13.24
N GLY A 90 -5.38 -11.67 13.26
CA GLY A 90 -4.32 -12.10 14.18
C GLY A 90 -3.73 -13.49 13.87
N LYS A 91 -4.08 -14.06 12.72
CA LYS A 91 -3.63 -15.38 12.26
C LYS A 91 -2.31 -15.24 11.49
N HIS A 92 -1.24 -14.97 12.23
CA HIS A 92 0.03 -14.59 11.64
C HIS A 92 0.74 -15.73 10.88
N GLU A 93 0.60 -16.98 11.35
CA GLU A 93 1.19 -18.13 10.66
C GLU A 93 0.47 -18.39 9.33
N GLU A 94 -0.86 -18.32 9.31
CA GLU A 94 -1.65 -18.45 8.09
C GLU A 94 -1.36 -17.29 7.10
N ALA A 95 -1.12 -16.09 7.63
CA ALA A 95 -0.71 -14.95 6.79
C ALA A 95 0.63 -15.22 6.09
N ARG A 96 1.60 -15.81 6.79
CA ARG A 96 2.88 -16.23 6.19
C ARG A 96 2.72 -17.40 5.26
N ALA A 97 1.96 -18.42 5.67
CA ALA A 97 1.73 -19.62 4.86
C ALA A 97 1.07 -19.31 3.51
N SER A 98 0.21 -18.27 3.45
CA SER A 98 -0.40 -17.85 2.20
C SER A 98 0.61 -17.35 1.16
N LEU A 99 1.78 -16.88 1.58
CA LEU A 99 2.85 -16.39 0.70
C LEU A 99 3.86 -17.48 0.31
N ALA A 100 3.90 -18.61 1.02
CA ALA A 100 4.89 -19.68 0.79
C ALA A 100 4.87 -20.22 -0.66
N PRO A 101 3.71 -20.42 -1.33
CA PRO A 101 3.68 -20.86 -2.72
C PRO A 101 4.37 -19.91 -3.69
N LEU A 102 4.45 -18.61 -3.36
CA LEU A 102 5.09 -17.58 -4.19
C LEU A 102 6.60 -17.50 -3.94
N LEU A 103 7.04 -17.83 -2.73
CA LEU A 103 8.40 -17.57 -2.26
C LEU A 103 9.27 -18.83 -2.24
N GLU A 104 8.69 -19.99 -1.95
CA GLU A 104 9.42 -21.22 -1.66
C GLU A 104 9.21 -22.29 -2.74
N ARG A 105 8.02 -22.37 -3.33
CA ARG A 105 7.63 -23.45 -4.24
C ARG A 105 6.76 -22.91 -5.39
N ALA A 106 7.30 -21.95 -6.15
CA ALA A 106 6.56 -21.44 -7.29
C ALA A 106 6.33 -22.56 -8.32
N THR A 107 5.10 -23.06 -8.41
CA THR A 107 4.66 -24.04 -9.42
C THR A 107 4.39 -23.38 -10.77
N VAL A 108 4.20 -22.06 -10.78
CA VAL A 108 3.97 -21.23 -11.96
C VAL A 108 5.09 -20.21 -12.06
N ALA A 109 5.52 -19.87 -13.27
CA ALA A 109 6.53 -18.87 -13.51
C ALA A 109 5.99 -17.47 -13.10
N LEU A 110 6.38 -17.01 -11.92
CA LEU A 110 6.00 -15.70 -11.39
C LEU A 110 6.87 -14.61 -12.01
N THR A 111 6.26 -13.44 -12.24
CA THR A 111 7.02 -12.25 -12.60
C THR A 111 7.94 -11.80 -11.45
N ALA A 112 9.06 -11.16 -11.78
CA ALA A 112 9.96 -10.59 -10.78
C ALA A 112 9.21 -9.64 -9.82
N ARG A 113 8.30 -8.82 -10.36
CA ARG A 113 7.43 -7.94 -9.56
C ARG A 113 6.56 -8.72 -8.57
N ALA A 114 5.91 -9.81 -8.98
CA ALA A 114 5.06 -10.61 -8.10
C ALA A 114 5.86 -11.22 -6.93
N ARG A 115 7.07 -11.72 -7.22
CA ARG A 115 7.99 -12.23 -6.19
C ARG A 115 8.42 -11.11 -5.23
N ALA A 116 8.77 -9.94 -5.75
CA ALA A 116 9.16 -8.80 -4.93
C ALA A 116 8.02 -8.34 -4.02
N GLN A 117 6.79 -8.28 -4.52
CA GLN A 117 5.60 -7.97 -3.71
C GLN A 117 5.36 -8.97 -2.59
N ALA A 118 5.46 -10.27 -2.89
CA ALA A 118 5.31 -11.32 -1.89
C ALA A 118 6.42 -11.25 -0.82
N ALA A 119 7.67 -11.02 -1.22
CA ALA A 119 8.81 -10.86 -0.31
C ALA A 119 8.65 -9.63 0.58
N LEU A 120 8.28 -8.49 0.01
CA LEU A 120 8.00 -7.27 0.78
C LEU A 120 6.86 -7.49 1.78
N ARG A 121 5.78 -8.15 1.35
CA ARG A 121 4.67 -8.51 2.24
C ARG A 121 5.14 -9.41 3.39
N ARG A 122 6.01 -10.39 3.11
CA ARG A 122 6.60 -11.24 4.14
C ARG A 122 7.47 -10.45 5.11
N ALA A 123 8.28 -9.52 4.61
CA ALA A 123 9.09 -8.63 5.44
C ALA A 123 8.22 -7.80 6.41
N VAL A 124 7.11 -7.24 5.93
CA VAL A 124 6.14 -6.50 6.77
C VAL A 124 5.55 -7.38 7.87
N LEU A 125 5.14 -8.62 7.55
CA LEU A 125 4.59 -9.55 8.55
C LEU A 125 5.61 -9.94 9.62
N ASP A 126 6.86 -10.17 9.21
CA ASP A 126 7.93 -10.55 10.15
C ASP A 126 8.37 -9.35 11.01
N LEU A 127 8.38 -8.13 10.44
CA LEU A 127 8.65 -6.89 11.16
C LEU A 127 7.62 -6.65 12.28
N GLU A 128 6.32 -6.75 11.97
CA GLU A 128 5.25 -6.59 12.96
C GLU A 128 5.36 -7.59 14.13
N GLN A 129 5.93 -8.76 13.86
CA GLN A 129 6.17 -9.80 14.87
C GLN A 129 7.56 -9.71 15.54
N ARG A 130 8.27 -8.60 15.34
CA ARG A 130 9.61 -8.37 15.86
C ARG A 130 10.62 -9.44 15.44
N ARG A 131 10.42 -10.07 14.29
CA ARG A 131 11.36 -11.01 13.66
C ARG A 131 12.31 -10.25 12.74
N SER A 132 13.04 -9.30 13.30
CA SER A 132 13.79 -8.29 12.54
C SER A 132 14.83 -8.89 11.59
N VAL A 133 15.46 -10.01 11.94
CA VAL A 133 16.43 -10.70 11.06
C VAL A 133 15.73 -11.23 9.81
N SER A 134 14.64 -11.97 9.97
CA SER A 134 13.85 -12.49 8.84
C SER A 134 13.23 -11.37 8.00
N ALA A 135 12.73 -10.31 8.65
CA ALA A 135 12.19 -9.14 7.96
C ALA A 135 13.25 -8.46 7.09
N ALA A 136 14.48 -8.32 7.58
CA ALA A 136 15.59 -7.76 6.81
C ALA A 136 15.95 -8.63 5.60
N GLU A 137 16.08 -9.95 5.77
CA GLU A 137 16.34 -10.88 4.67
C GLU A 137 15.28 -10.79 3.57
N TRP A 138 13.99 -10.73 3.94
CA TRP A 138 12.92 -10.62 2.97
C TRP A 138 12.86 -9.25 2.31
N ALA A 139 13.20 -8.16 3.01
CA ALA A 139 13.31 -6.83 2.42
C ALA A 139 14.44 -6.77 1.38
N GLU A 140 15.60 -7.40 1.65
CA GLU A 140 16.69 -7.49 0.68
C GLU A 140 16.30 -8.33 -0.55
N ARG A 141 15.62 -9.47 -0.36
CA ARG A 141 15.10 -10.28 -1.47
C ARG A 141 14.08 -9.48 -2.30
N ALA A 142 13.21 -8.71 -1.66
CA ALA A 142 12.26 -7.84 -2.36
C ALA A 142 12.98 -6.83 -3.24
N ALA A 143 14.04 -6.19 -2.73
CA ALA A 143 14.86 -5.26 -3.47
C ALA A 143 15.56 -5.94 -4.67
N ALA A 144 16.18 -7.09 -4.44
CA ALA A 144 16.87 -7.85 -5.48
C ALA A 144 15.92 -8.32 -6.62
N TRP A 145 14.69 -8.70 -6.29
CA TRP A 145 13.71 -9.17 -7.27
C TRP A 145 12.92 -8.03 -7.95
N CYS A 146 12.91 -6.83 -7.38
CA CYS A 146 12.10 -5.74 -7.91
C CYS A 146 12.53 -5.29 -9.31
N GLY A 147 13.82 -5.37 -9.60
CA GLY A 147 14.39 -4.89 -10.87
C GLY A 147 14.42 -3.36 -10.94
N GLU A 148 14.84 -2.82 -12.10
CA GLU A 148 14.81 -1.37 -12.33
C GLU A 148 14.02 -1.05 -13.62
N PRO A 149 13.10 -0.07 -13.55
CA PRO A 149 12.71 0.72 -12.36
C PRO A 149 11.90 -0.11 -11.34
N CYS A 150 12.22 0.06 -10.04
CA CYS A 150 11.55 -0.65 -8.97
C CYS A 150 10.28 0.07 -8.52
N ALA A 151 9.13 -0.47 -8.86
CA ALA A 151 7.83 0.08 -8.43
C ALA A 151 7.55 -0.07 -6.93
N LEU A 152 8.36 -0.80 -6.18
CA LEU A 152 8.22 -1.01 -4.74
C LEU A 152 9.32 -0.29 -3.95
N ALA A 153 10.12 0.55 -4.60
CA ALA A 153 11.29 1.18 -3.99
C ALA A 153 10.93 1.94 -2.70
N ALA A 154 9.87 2.73 -2.72
CA ALA A 154 9.41 3.49 -1.56
C ALA A 154 9.03 2.55 -0.39
N ALA A 155 8.21 1.54 -0.66
CA ALA A 155 7.76 0.60 0.36
C ALA A 155 8.92 -0.24 0.94
N ILE A 156 9.87 -0.66 0.11
CA ILE A 156 11.08 -1.37 0.56
C ILE A 156 11.93 -0.47 1.46
N GLN A 157 12.14 0.79 1.09
CA GLN A 157 12.89 1.74 1.92
C GLN A 157 12.17 2.04 3.23
N ASN A 158 10.84 2.14 3.24
CA ASN A 158 10.06 2.28 4.47
C ASN A 158 10.28 1.09 5.42
N VAL A 159 10.28 -0.15 4.93
CA VAL A 159 10.56 -1.35 5.74
C VAL A 159 11.99 -1.34 6.27
N LYS A 160 12.99 -1.04 5.40
CA LYS A 160 14.40 -0.95 5.82
C LYS A 160 14.62 0.12 6.89
N GLY A 161 13.98 1.27 6.72
CA GLY A 161 14.05 2.36 7.70
C GLY A 161 13.38 2.01 9.01
N GLN A 162 12.26 1.28 9.00
CA GLN A 162 11.64 0.80 10.23
C GLN A 162 12.54 -0.20 10.97
N LEU A 163 13.21 -1.10 10.25
CA LEU A 163 14.20 -2.03 10.82
C LEU A 163 15.38 -1.29 11.43
N ALA A 164 15.88 -0.25 10.77
CA ALA A 164 16.94 0.60 11.29
C ALA A 164 16.51 1.33 12.57
N LEU A 165 15.27 1.88 12.57
CA LEU A 165 14.69 2.52 13.74
C LEU A 165 14.58 1.57 14.95
N GLU A 166 14.08 0.36 14.74
CA GLU A 166 13.98 -0.67 15.79
C GLU A 166 15.37 -1.10 16.34
N ALA A 167 16.38 -1.05 15.49
CA ALA A 167 17.78 -1.32 15.87
C ALA A 167 18.49 -0.10 16.50
N GLY A 168 17.80 1.03 16.67
CA GLY A 168 18.37 2.27 17.22
C GLY A 168 19.31 3.02 16.26
N ARG A 169 19.39 2.60 14.99
CA ARG A 169 20.23 3.25 13.95
C ARG A 169 19.48 4.42 13.32
N LEU A 170 19.37 5.54 14.07
CA LEU A 170 18.48 6.65 13.76
C LEU A 170 18.84 7.36 12.45
N ASP A 171 20.12 7.54 12.14
CA ASP A 171 20.58 8.16 10.90
C ASP A 171 20.22 7.33 9.67
N GLU A 172 20.38 6.00 9.76
CA GLU A 172 19.98 5.07 8.71
C GLU A 172 18.46 5.08 8.52
N ALA A 173 17.69 5.11 9.61
CA ALA A 173 16.24 5.19 9.56
C ALA A 173 15.79 6.48 8.86
N ALA A 174 16.37 7.62 9.23
CA ALA A 174 16.07 8.90 8.60
C ALA A 174 16.48 8.95 7.12
N ALA A 175 17.65 8.39 6.75
CA ALA A 175 18.10 8.30 5.37
C ALA A 175 17.17 7.43 4.50
N ALA A 176 16.78 6.26 5.00
CA ALA A 176 15.84 5.38 4.33
C ALA A 176 14.46 6.05 4.16
N ALA A 177 13.96 6.74 5.19
CA ALA A 177 12.71 7.47 5.12
C ALA A 177 12.74 8.61 4.09
N LYS A 178 13.83 9.37 4.00
CA LYS A 178 14.03 10.40 2.95
C LYS A 178 14.05 9.80 1.56
N SER A 179 14.72 8.65 1.38
CA SER A 179 14.74 7.93 0.11
C SER A 179 13.33 7.43 -0.27
N ALA A 180 12.59 6.84 0.69
CA ALA A 180 11.21 6.44 0.50
C ALA A 180 10.32 7.61 0.11
N LEU A 181 10.48 8.76 0.78
CA LEU A 181 9.70 9.97 0.51
C LEU A 181 9.95 10.50 -0.91
N ALA A 182 11.21 10.53 -1.33
CA ALA A 182 11.55 10.95 -2.69
C ALA A 182 10.94 10.01 -3.75
N ALA A 183 11.08 8.71 -3.57
CA ALA A 183 10.54 7.71 -4.48
C ALA A 183 9.00 7.74 -4.53
N SER A 184 8.32 7.82 -3.37
CA SER A 184 6.86 7.83 -3.29
C SER A 184 6.24 9.12 -3.83
N ARG A 185 6.89 10.28 -3.64
CA ARG A 185 6.46 11.54 -4.27
C ARG A 185 6.57 11.48 -5.79
N ALA A 186 7.68 10.94 -6.32
CA ALA A 186 7.87 10.76 -7.75
C ALA A 186 6.84 9.80 -8.37
N ALA A 187 6.44 8.77 -7.63
CA ALA A 187 5.46 7.77 -8.07
C ALA A 187 4.00 8.19 -7.81
N GLY A 188 3.74 9.24 -7.03
CA GLY A 188 2.40 9.66 -6.64
C GLY A 188 1.71 8.66 -5.72
N GLU A 189 2.43 8.10 -4.74
CA GLU A 189 1.96 7.05 -3.82
C GLU A 189 1.66 7.62 -2.42
N PRO A 190 0.47 8.18 -2.16
CA PRO A 190 0.18 8.89 -0.91
C PRO A 190 0.35 8.00 0.34
N ALA A 191 0.02 6.72 0.25
CA ALA A 191 0.18 5.80 1.36
C ALA A 191 1.65 5.61 1.76
N GLU A 192 2.57 5.57 0.80
CA GLU A 192 4.00 5.44 1.07
C GLU A 192 4.62 6.78 1.49
N ILE A 193 4.10 7.91 1.00
CA ILE A 193 4.46 9.24 1.51
C ILE A 193 4.14 9.33 3.00
N ALA A 194 2.92 8.96 3.43
CA ALA A 194 2.53 8.98 4.84
C ALA A 194 3.39 8.02 5.68
N ASN A 195 3.72 6.83 5.18
CA ASN A 195 4.62 5.90 5.86
C ASN A 195 6.02 6.50 6.05
N ALA A 196 6.58 7.12 5.02
CA ALA A 196 7.90 7.76 5.08
C ALA A 196 7.92 8.95 6.05
N GLN A 197 6.89 9.79 6.04
CA GLN A 197 6.75 10.91 6.98
C GLN A 197 6.59 10.43 8.43
N ARG A 198 5.79 9.38 8.65
CA ARG A 198 5.68 8.76 9.98
C ARG A 198 7.02 8.22 10.45
N LEU A 199 7.77 7.57 9.57
CA LEU A 199 9.11 7.05 9.90
C LEU A 199 10.09 8.17 10.24
N LEU A 200 10.09 9.29 9.48
CA LEU A 200 10.87 10.49 9.81
C LEU A 200 10.51 11.02 11.18
N GLY A 201 9.21 11.14 11.47
CA GLY A 201 8.72 11.62 12.77
C GLY A 201 9.12 10.70 13.91
N MET A 202 9.06 9.39 13.72
CA MET A 202 9.48 8.42 14.74
C MET A 202 11.01 8.42 14.96
N ALA A 203 11.80 8.59 13.91
CA ALA A 203 13.25 8.76 14.03
C ALA A 203 13.62 10.05 14.78
N ALA A 204 12.94 11.15 14.48
CA ALA A 204 13.10 12.43 15.18
C ALA A 204 12.71 12.31 16.67
N LEU A 205 11.61 11.62 16.98
CA LEU A 205 11.22 11.32 18.37
C LEU A 205 12.31 10.57 19.11
N ALA A 206 12.86 9.52 18.50
CA ALA A 206 13.92 8.73 19.09
C ALA A 206 15.23 9.52 19.28
N ALA A 207 15.47 10.52 18.41
CA ALA A 207 16.58 11.44 18.52
C ALA A 207 16.34 12.60 19.54
N GLY A 208 15.14 12.69 20.12
CA GLY A 208 14.79 13.78 21.05
C GLY A 208 14.34 15.07 20.39
N ASP A 209 14.19 15.10 19.06
CA ASP A 209 13.72 16.27 18.31
C ASP A 209 12.20 16.26 18.17
N GLY A 210 11.52 16.78 19.20
CA GLY A 210 10.06 16.87 19.22
C GLY A 210 9.49 17.83 18.17
N ALA A 211 10.26 18.83 17.72
CA ALA A 211 9.79 19.80 16.71
C ALA A 211 9.74 19.14 15.33
N ALA A 212 10.84 18.55 14.88
CA ALA A 212 10.88 17.82 13.62
C ALA A 212 9.88 16.66 13.59
N ALA A 213 9.69 15.98 14.74
CA ALA A 213 8.70 14.92 14.87
C ALA A 213 7.27 15.42 14.65
N LEU A 214 6.90 16.56 15.23
CA LEU A 214 5.57 17.15 15.04
C LEU A 214 5.29 17.48 13.57
N ASP A 215 6.25 18.07 12.87
CA ASP A 215 6.07 18.48 11.48
C ASP A 215 5.86 17.27 10.56
N ALA A 216 6.74 16.27 10.67
CA ALA A 216 6.62 15.04 9.87
C ALA A 216 5.33 14.27 10.16
N LEU A 217 4.96 14.11 11.44
CA LEU A 217 3.76 13.37 11.82
C LEU A 217 2.45 14.10 11.49
N ARG A 218 2.45 15.44 11.43
CA ARG A 218 1.29 16.21 10.95
C ARG A 218 1.05 15.97 9.45
N GLU A 219 2.11 15.93 8.65
CA GLU A 219 2.02 15.61 7.23
C GLU A 219 1.48 14.18 7.04
N ALA A 220 2.01 13.18 7.76
CA ALA A 220 1.51 11.82 7.73
C ALA A 220 0.01 11.75 8.09
N LEU A 221 -0.40 12.39 9.19
CA LEU A 221 -1.78 12.42 9.64
C LEU A 221 -2.72 13.05 8.62
N GLY A 222 -2.28 14.11 7.93
CA GLY A 222 -3.07 14.76 6.88
C GLY A 222 -3.42 13.77 5.78
N ILE A 223 -2.40 13.09 5.24
CA ILE A 223 -2.55 12.11 4.17
C ILE A 223 -3.37 10.89 4.63
N ASP A 224 -3.09 10.35 5.82
CA ASP A 224 -3.78 9.14 6.29
C ASP A 224 -5.26 9.39 6.62
N ARG A 225 -5.65 10.63 6.91
CA ARG A 225 -7.07 11.03 7.00
C ARG A 225 -7.78 10.98 5.66
N GLU A 226 -7.12 11.43 4.60
CA GLU A 226 -7.67 11.36 3.23
C GLU A 226 -7.80 9.91 2.78
N ILE A 227 -6.81 9.06 3.11
CA ILE A 227 -6.86 7.62 2.83
C ILE A 227 -7.95 6.91 3.66
N GLY A 228 -8.23 7.40 4.87
CA GLY A 228 -9.30 6.88 5.72
C GLY A 228 -8.99 5.56 6.42
N ILE A 229 -7.72 5.29 6.80
CA ILE A 229 -7.32 4.06 7.50
C ILE A 229 -7.17 4.33 9.00
N PRO A 230 -8.12 3.92 9.88
CA PRO A 230 -8.12 4.27 11.30
C PRO A 230 -6.84 3.90 12.03
N ARG A 231 -6.26 2.73 11.75
CA ARG A 231 -5.03 2.28 12.40
C ARG A 231 -3.84 3.22 12.13
N ARG A 232 -3.70 3.76 10.91
CA ARG A 232 -2.63 4.70 10.56
C ARG A 232 -2.85 6.05 11.24
N ILE A 233 -4.07 6.57 11.21
CA ILE A 233 -4.47 7.81 11.92
C ILE A 233 -4.16 7.68 13.41
N TYR A 234 -4.45 6.53 14.02
CA TYR A 234 -4.12 6.24 15.41
C TYR A 234 -2.60 6.36 15.66
N LEU A 235 -1.78 5.72 14.82
CA LEU A 235 -0.31 5.74 14.98
C LEU A 235 0.25 7.16 14.89
N ASP A 236 -0.23 7.97 13.96
CA ASP A 236 0.18 9.36 13.82
C ASP A 236 -0.21 10.21 15.03
N LEU A 237 -1.44 10.04 15.52
CA LEU A 237 -1.93 10.75 16.71
C LEU A 237 -1.14 10.37 17.97
N VAL A 238 -0.79 9.10 18.14
CA VAL A 238 0.08 8.66 19.24
C VAL A 238 1.47 9.28 19.11
N GLY A 239 2.05 9.30 17.91
CA GLY A 239 3.32 9.94 17.63
C GLY A 239 3.30 11.44 17.95
N LEU A 240 2.27 12.16 17.50
CA LEU A 240 2.07 13.58 17.79
C LEU A 240 1.94 13.85 19.30
N GLY A 241 1.23 12.99 20.01
CA GLY A 241 1.12 13.06 21.46
C GLY A 241 2.47 12.89 22.16
N ARG A 242 3.28 11.92 21.72
CA ARG A 242 4.65 11.69 22.23
C ARG A 242 5.56 12.90 21.95
N ALA A 243 5.48 13.46 20.72
CA ALA A 243 6.26 14.65 20.35
C ALA A 243 5.89 15.88 21.18
N SER A 244 4.59 16.11 21.41
CA SER A 244 4.13 17.19 22.29
C SER A 244 4.56 16.97 23.74
N ALA A 245 4.49 15.73 24.24
CA ALA A 245 4.96 15.40 25.60
C ALA A 245 6.47 15.65 25.76
N LEU A 246 7.27 15.26 24.76
CA LEU A 246 8.71 15.50 24.73
C LEU A 246 9.05 17.01 24.82
N ARG A 247 8.21 17.87 24.24
CA ARG A 247 8.33 19.34 24.30
C ARG A 247 7.78 19.95 25.58
N GLY A 248 7.20 19.16 26.48
CA GLY A 248 6.54 19.64 27.69
C GLY A 248 5.12 20.17 27.47
N GLU A 249 4.57 20.04 26.26
CA GLU A 249 3.24 20.52 25.86
C GLU A 249 2.16 19.52 26.29
N ARG A 250 1.96 19.36 27.61
CA ARG A 250 1.16 18.26 28.18
C ARG A 250 -0.31 18.27 27.75
N GLU A 251 -0.93 19.45 27.65
CA GLU A 251 -2.32 19.55 27.22
C GLU A 251 -2.49 19.18 25.75
N ALA A 252 -1.55 19.59 24.89
CA ALA A 252 -1.53 19.17 23.50
C ALA A 252 -1.35 17.64 23.38
N ALA A 253 -0.43 17.07 24.16
CA ALA A 253 -0.21 15.60 24.20
C ALA A 253 -1.48 14.86 24.62
N ARG A 254 -2.15 15.32 25.68
CA ARG A 254 -3.44 14.78 26.14
C ARG A 254 -4.50 14.84 25.04
N GLY A 255 -4.59 15.95 24.32
CA GLY A 255 -5.52 16.15 23.22
C GLY A 255 -5.28 15.16 22.08
N TYR A 256 -4.03 14.92 21.70
CA TYR A 256 -3.68 13.93 20.67
C TYR A 256 -4.00 12.50 21.12
N TYR A 257 -3.68 12.11 22.35
CA TYR A 257 -4.00 10.76 22.86
C TYR A 257 -5.52 10.54 23.00
N ALA A 258 -6.28 11.56 23.41
CA ALA A 258 -7.74 11.48 23.45
C ALA A 258 -8.34 11.21 22.05
N ARG A 259 -7.82 11.91 21.04
CA ARG A 259 -8.22 11.67 19.63
C ARG A 259 -7.80 10.27 19.16
N ALA A 260 -6.59 9.81 19.51
CA ALA A 260 -6.14 8.45 19.19
C ALA A 260 -7.08 7.40 19.79
N ARG A 261 -7.49 7.57 21.05
CA ARG A 261 -8.47 6.71 21.71
C ARG A 261 -9.79 6.69 20.95
N ALA A 262 -10.35 7.84 20.62
CA ALA A 262 -11.63 7.93 19.90
C ALA A 262 -11.58 7.25 18.52
N VAL A 263 -10.47 7.39 17.79
CA VAL A 263 -10.26 6.71 16.49
C VAL A 263 -10.21 5.19 16.68
N SER A 264 -9.51 4.69 17.71
CA SER A 264 -9.46 3.26 18.01
C SER A 264 -10.81 2.69 18.43
N GLU A 265 -11.57 3.41 19.28
CA GLU A 265 -12.91 3.01 19.69
C GLU A 265 -13.86 2.93 18.48
N ALA A 266 -13.84 3.95 17.60
CA ALA A 266 -14.62 3.95 16.37
C ALA A 266 -14.21 2.82 15.40
N GLY A 267 -12.91 2.52 15.34
CA GLY A 267 -12.33 1.43 14.53
C GLY A 267 -12.45 0.03 15.15
N ARG A 268 -13.08 -0.09 16.35
CA ARG A 268 -13.17 -1.33 17.13
C ARG A 268 -11.82 -1.96 17.47
N ASP A 269 -10.79 -1.12 17.65
CA ASP A 269 -9.46 -1.52 18.11
C ASP A 269 -9.33 -1.31 19.63
N ALA A 270 -9.77 -2.33 20.39
CA ALA A 270 -9.76 -2.28 21.84
C ALA A 270 -8.33 -2.13 22.42
N ALA A 271 -7.33 -2.72 21.77
CA ALA A 271 -5.94 -2.63 22.22
C ALA A 271 -5.39 -1.20 22.04
N GLY A 272 -5.62 -0.57 20.90
CA GLY A 272 -5.24 0.82 20.67
C GLY A 272 -5.95 1.79 21.60
N ALA A 273 -7.25 1.56 21.87
CA ALA A 273 -7.99 2.39 22.83
C ALA A 273 -7.43 2.27 24.26
N ALA A 274 -7.04 1.07 24.70
CA ALA A 274 -6.42 0.84 26.01
C ALA A 274 -5.03 1.49 26.09
N GLU A 275 -4.19 1.35 25.05
CA GLU A 275 -2.87 2.00 24.97
C GLU A 275 -3.00 3.53 25.06
N ALA A 276 -3.90 4.13 24.27
CA ALA A 276 -4.11 5.58 24.31
C ALA A 276 -4.60 6.07 25.68
N ARG A 277 -5.44 5.30 26.38
CA ARG A 277 -5.85 5.61 27.76
C ARG A 277 -4.67 5.59 28.70
N ALA A 278 -3.83 4.55 28.66
CA ALA A 278 -2.65 4.44 29.49
C ALA A 278 -1.68 5.64 29.27
N LEU A 279 -1.53 6.09 28.02
CA LEU A 279 -0.72 7.26 27.71
C LEU A 279 -1.30 8.56 28.32
N ILE A 280 -2.63 8.73 28.35
CA ILE A 280 -3.29 9.85 29.02
C ILE A 280 -3.04 9.82 30.52
N ASP A 281 -3.21 8.65 31.16
CA ASP A 281 -3.03 8.46 32.59
C ASP A 281 -1.57 8.73 33.02
N ALA A 282 -0.60 8.28 32.21
CA ALA A 282 0.82 8.53 32.45
C ALA A 282 1.17 10.04 32.45
N LEU A 283 0.52 10.85 31.63
CA LEU A 283 0.67 12.32 31.69
C LEU A 283 0.18 12.90 33.03
N GLY A 284 -0.84 12.30 33.65
CA GLY A 284 -1.39 12.73 34.94
C GLY A 284 -0.44 12.44 36.11
N SER A 285 0.16 11.27 36.15
CA SER A 285 0.98 10.79 37.27
C SER A 285 2.30 11.56 37.47
N THR A 286 2.89 12.08 36.40
CA THR A 286 4.14 12.88 36.47
C THR A 286 3.92 14.30 37.01
N ALA A 287 2.68 14.73 37.29
CA ALA A 287 2.36 16.04 37.88
C ALA A 287 2.43 16.08 39.41
N GLY A 288 2.39 14.92 40.07
CA GLY A 288 2.37 14.81 41.54
C GLY A 288 3.74 14.63 42.22
N SER A 289 4.81 14.58 41.44
CA SER A 289 6.17 14.30 41.94
C SER A 289 7.15 15.49 41.86
N ARG A 290 6.65 16.73 41.92
CA ARG A 290 7.47 17.94 42.05
C ARG A 290 7.08 18.74 43.28
#